data_4bb68ae7ce3d7044a68930667fecedc1
#
_entry.id   4bb68ae7ce3d7044a68930667fecedc1
#
_cell.length_a   1.000
_cell.length_b   1.000
_cell.length_c   1.000
_cell.angle_alpha   90.00
_cell.angle_beta   90.00
_cell.angle_gamma   90.00
#
_symmetry.space_group_name_H-M   'P 1'
#
loop_
_entity.id
_entity.type
_entity.pdbx_description
1 polymer ?
#
loop_
_entity_poly.entity_id
_entity_poly.type
_entity_poly.pdbx_seq_one_letter_code
_entity_poly.pdbx_strand_id
1 'polypeptide(L)'
;MTQPSNSPPNAALPLGNDKQIDSLEVLLHRMMNRIRQSLELPAILSGTVAEVRAFLGTDRVKVYRFHDDGSGEVVAESVQENHLPSLLRQNFPADDIPPSARELFLKARQRSIVDVAQQQIGLSFLDCPETGDSLATDDLRFRPVDPCHVEYLTTMGVQSSLVVPILHRDANTSATRLWGLLVSHHASPRQVTERELQVVQLVADQVSIAIAQSTLLEQARIQAQQEATINRVAKLLHSMTEMQLQQALEQTVNALQGIGGRIYITPHTPDQTAKLVTFGEQPSASWTIEQHPYWQTWLDTATVNGDWAITDLYQATLPQELQNAFLNTPIRGVLIVELQYRQQRLGYLSIFRPEIDIETLWAGQPDADDSRNLRPRASFEAWRELKQGQTRDWTAAEIELSQSLGSHFALAIHQYELYKR
;
A
#
# COMPACT_ATOMS: atom_id res chain seq x y z
N MET A 1 21.61 78.54 33.54
CA MET A 1 22.41 77.69 32.63
C MET A 1 21.97 76.28 32.87
N THR A 2 21.03 75.82 32.10
CA THR A 2 20.45 74.48 32.18
C THR A 2 20.84 73.73 30.90
N GLN A 3 21.54 72.60 31.07
CA GLN A 3 21.91 71.70 29.94
C GLN A 3 20.72 70.82 29.56
N PRO A 4 20.51 70.51 28.29
CA PRO A 4 19.49 69.58 27.88
C PRO A 4 20.02 68.12 27.92
N SER A 5 19.21 67.22 28.45
CA SER A 5 19.40 65.77 28.48
C SER A 5 19.17 65.14 27.09
N ASN A 6 20.20 64.51 26.57
CA ASN A 6 20.12 63.69 25.36
C ASN A 6 19.69 62.28 25.76
N SER A 7 18.47 61.88 25.39
CA SER A 7 18.02 60.48 25.37
C SER A 7 18.32 59.87 23.99
N PRO A 8 18.83 58.63 23.90
CA PRO A 8 19.07 57.99 22.61
C PRO A 8 17.76 57.51 21.97
N PRO A 9 17.68 57.43 20.63
CA PRO A 9 16.48 57.00 19.94
C PRO A 9 16.25 55.50 20.11
N ASN A 10 15.00 55.17 20.37
CA ASN A 10 14.43 53.85 20.49
C ASN A 10 14.74 53.05 19.21
N ALA A 11 15.56 52.01 19.34
CA ALA A 11 15.80 51.05 18.27
C ALA A 11 14.52 50.23 18.05
N ALA A 12 13.86 50.45 16.96
CA ALA A 12 12.73 49.63 16.52
C ALA A 12 13.22 48.18 16.28
N LEU A 13 12.67 47.25 17.03
CA LEU A 13 12.81 45.81 16.82
C LEU A 13 12.28 45.44 15.43
N PRO A 14 12.90 44.49 14.70
CA PRO A 14 12.50 44.16 13.36
C PRO A 14 11.12 43.45 13.35
N LEU A 15 10.14 44.08 12.71
CA LEU A 15 8.77 43.57 12.45
C LEU A 15 8.68 42.32 11.52
N GLY A 16 9.77 41.51 11.42
CA GLY A 16 9.82 40.36 10.53
C GLY A 16 9.20 39.07 11.10
N ASN A 17 9.08 38.97 12.43
CA ASN A 17 8.71 37.70 13.07
C ASN A 17 7.18 37.43 13.10
N ASP A 18 6.35 38.47 13.20
CA ASP A 18 4.90 38.30 13.41
C ASP A 18 4.20 37.76 12.11
N LYS A 19 4.57 38.25 10.93
CA LYS A 19 3.96 37.80 9.67
C LYS A 19 4.27 36.31 9.33
N GLN A 20 5.39 35.79 9.82
CA GLN A 20 5.77 34.40 9.60
C GLN A 20 5.15 33.43 10.63
N ILE A 21 4.88 33.89 11.83
CA ILE A 21 4.15 33.16 12.87
C ILE A 21 2.70 32.95 12.39
N ASP A 22 2.07 34.03 11.92
CA ASP A 22 0.71 33.99 11.34
C ASP A 22 0.62 33.00 10.18
N SER A 23 1.65 32.88 9.33
CA SER A 23 1.64 31.96 8.18
C SER A 23 1.72 30.48 8.59
N LEU A 24 2.46 30.13 9.65
CA LEU A 24 2.56 28.78 10.19
C LEU A 24 1.24 28.35 10.84
N GLU A 25 0.67 29.20 11.70
CA GLU A 25 -0.60 28.91 12.38
C GLU A 25 -1.72 28.71 11.35
N VAL A 26 -1.77 29.53 10.31
CA VAL A 26 -2.73 29.41 9.20
C VAL A 26 -2.54 28.11 8.45
N LEU A 27 -1.29 27.72 8.15
CA LEU A 27 -0.98 26.45 7.46
C LEU A 27 -1.46 25.24 8.30
N LEU A 28 -1.05 25.17 9.55
CA LEU A 28 -1.43 24.08 10.46
C LEU A 28 -2.94 24.04 10.68
N HIS A 29 -3.58 25.19 10.83
CA HIS A 29 -5.03 25.26 10.99
C HIS A 29 -5.78 24.75 9.75
N ARG A 30 -5.36 25.14 8.55
CA ARG A 30 -5.91 24.63 7.29
C ARG A 30 -5.74 23.12 7.16
N MET A 31 -4.57 22.60 7.49
CA MET A 31 -4.31 21.17 7.44
C MET A 31 -5.16 20.40 8.46
N MET A 32 -5.22 20.86 9.72
CA MET A 32 -6.05 20.22 10.73
C MET A 32 -7.53 20.22 10.35
N ASN A 33 -8.02 21.32 9.77
CA ASN A 33 -9.40 21.39 9.28
C ASN A 33 -9.62 20.42 8.13
N ARG A 34 -8.67 20.26 7.21
CA ARG A 34 -8.76 19.32 6.10
C ARG A 34 -8.79 17.87 6.60
N ILE A 35 -7.92 17.50 7.54
CA ILE A 35 -7.92 16.16 8.16
C ILE A 35 -9.26 15.88 8.87
N ARG A 36 -9.87 16.90 9.50
CA ARG A 36 -11.19 16.75 10.14
C ARG A 36 -12.35 16.66 9.14
N GLN A 37 -12.24 17.33 8.00
CA GLN A 37 -13.31 17.37 6.98
C GLN A 37 -13.28 16.21 6.02
N SER A 38 -12.13 15.57 5.81
CA SER A 38 -11.97 14.43 4.93
C SER A 38 -11.28 13.29 5.68
N LEU A 39 -11.87 12.11 5.63
CA LEU A 39 -11.26 10.86 6.10
C LEU A 39 -10.57 10.11 4.95
N GLU A 40 -10.65 10.66 3.73
CA GLU A 40 -10.08 10.07 2.52
C GLU A 40 -8.60 10.49 2.40
N LEU A 41 -7.69 9.53 2.59
CA LEU A 41 -6.24 9.78 2.56
C LEU A 41 -5.77 10.49 1.27
N PRO A 42 -6.22 10.13 0.06
CA PRO A 42 -5.80 10.84 -1.16
C PRO A 42 -6.14 12.34 -1.14
N ALA A 43 -7.31 12.71 -0.62
CA ALA A 43 -7.72 14.11 -0.52
C ALA A 43 -6.88 14.89 0.51
N ILE A 44 -6.54 14.25 1.64
CA ILE A 44 -5.66 14.82 2.65
C ILE A 44 -4.26 15.07 2.08
N LEU A 45 -3.67 14.06 1.42
CA LEU A 45 -2.33 14.14 0.85
C LEU A 45 -2.26 15.21 -0.26
N SER A 46 -3.22 15.23 -1.19
CA SER A 46 -3.28 16.24 -2.26
C SER A 46 -3.37 17.66 -1.72
N GLY A 47 -4.18 17.85 -0.69
CA GLY A 47 -4.25 19.15 -0.02
C GLY A 47 -2.97 19.53 0.71
N THR A 48 -2.34 18.57 1.37
CA THR A 48 -1.08 18.80 2.08
C THR A 48 0.02 19.26 1.14
N VAL A 49 0.24 18.58 0.01
CA VAL A 49 1.29 18.99 -0.94
C VAL A 49 1.02 20.36 -1.55
N ALA A 50 -0.24 20.72 -1.77
CA ALA A 50 -0.60 22.05 -2.25
C ALA A 50 -0.30 23.17 -1.24
N GLU A 51 -0.65 22.95 0.03
CA GLU A 51 -0.40 23.94 1.10
C GLU A 51 1.11 24.05 1.41
N VAL A 52 1.84 22.94 1.46
CA VAL A 52 3.31 22.97 1.68
C VAL A 52 4.01 23.65 0.51
N ARG A 53 3.60 23.39 -0.75
CA ARG A 53 4.16 24.09 -1.89
C ARG A 53 3.92 25.58 -1.84
N ALA A 54 2.72 26.01 -1.49
CA ALA A 54 2.39 27.42 -1.33
C ALA A 54 3.19 28.09 -0.20
N PHE A 55 3.37 27.40 0.93
CA PHE A 55 4.15 27.88 2.07
C PHE A 55 5.64 28.03 1.71
N LEU A 56 6.23 27.00 1.09
CA LEU A 56 7.65 27.03 0.71
C LEU A 56 7.93 27.90 -0.52
N GLY A 57 6.93 28.18 -1.36
CA GLY A 57 7.12 28.87 -2.64
C GLY A 57 8.01 28.08 -3.61
N THR A 58 7.92 26.76 -3.59
CA THR A 58 8.73 25.84 -4.43
C THR A 58 7.96 25.37 -5.65
N ASP A 59 8.68 24.81 -6.64
CA ASP A 59 8.08 24.42 -7.91
C ASP A 59 7.30 23.12 -7.83
N ARG A 60 7.72 22.18 -6.96
CA ARG A 60 7.05 20.90 -6.76
C ARG A 60 7.13 20.44 -5.32
N VAL A 61 6.00 19.98 -4.77
CA VAL A 61 5.97 19.19 -3.53
C VAL A 61 5.22 17.89 -3.81
N LYS A 62 5.77 16.78 -3.36
CA LYS A 62 5.20 15.45 -3.57
C LYS A 62 5.26 14.62 -2.29
N VAL A 63 4.33 13.67 -2.17
CA VAL A 63 4.38 12.56 -1.21
C VAL A 63 4.75 11.31 -1.98
N TYR A 64 5.88 10.73 -1.60
CA TYR A 64 6.39 9.46 -2.10
C TYR A 64 6.07 8.38 -1.07
N ARG A 65 5.41 7.30 -1.48
CA ARG A 65 5.05 6.16 -0.63
C ARG A 65 5.91 4.95 -0.99
N PHE A 66 6.49 4.29 0.01
CA PHE A 66 7.21 3.03 -0.18
C PHE A 66 6.25 1.85 -0.32
N HIS A 67 6.62 0.90 -1.18
CA HIS A 67 6.05 -0.44 -1.26
C HIS A 67 6.87 -1.43 -0.43
N ASP A 68 6.34 -2.62 -0.20
CA ASP A 68 6.99 -3.63 0.65
C ASP A 68 8.28 -4.18 0.02
N ASP A 69 8.42 -4.17 -1.31
CA ASP A 69 9.63 -4.52 -2.06
C ASP A 69 10.72 -3.43 -2.03
N GLY A 70 10.41 -2.29 -1.43
CA GLY A 70 11.28 -1.13 -1.30
C GLY A 70 11.24 -0.17 -2.49
N SER A 71 10.55 -0.49 -3.57
CA SER A 71 10.16 0.49 -4.58
C SER A 71 9.18 1.51 -4.00
N GLY A 72 8.77 2.49 -4.78
CA GLY A 72 7.75 3.41 -4.30
C GLY A 72 7.11 4.22 -5.40
N GLU A 73 6.06 4.92 -5.04
CA GLU A 73 5.18 5.66 -5.94
C GLU A 73 4.95 7.08 -5.44
N VAL A 74 4.84 8.04 -6.35
CA VAL A 74 4.35 9.38 -6.03
C VAL A 74 2.82 9.35 -5.95
N VAL A 75 2.29 9.33 -4.72
CA VAL A 75 0.84 9.20 -4.45
C VAL A 75 0.10 10.53 -4.39
N ALA A 76 0.82 11.64 -4.20
CA ALA A 76 0.28 13.00 -4.25
C ALA A 76 1.35 13.98 -4.72
N GLU A 77 0.96 14.96 -5.49
CA GLU A 77 1.86 15.98 -6.03
C GLU A 77 1.13 17.32 -6.22
N SER A 78 1.86 18.40 -5.95
CA SER A 78 1.52 19.76 -6.40
C SER A 78 2.73 20.32 -7.12
N VAL A 79 2.57 20.62 -8.40
CA VAL A 79 3.64 21.14 -9.28
C VAL A 79 3.22 22.45 -9.89
N GLN A 80 4.17 23.38 -10.04
CA GLN A 80 3.98 24.60 -10.80
C GLN A 80 4.12 24.30 -12.28
N GLU A 81 3.10 24.67 -13.05
CA GLU A 81 3.07 24.43 -14.49
C GLU A 81 4.33 24.99 -15.17
N ASN A 82 4.87 24.24 -16.13
CA ASN A 82 6.03 24.60 -16.97
C ASN A 82 7.39 24.76 -16.24
N HIS A 83 7.50 24.45 -14.93
CA HIS A 83 8.78 24.51 -14.23
C HIS A 83 9.43 23.11 -14.12
N LEU A 84 8.69 22.14 -13.64
CA LEU A 84 9.14 20.75 -13.50
C LEU A 84 8.08 19.79 -14.07
N PRO A 85 8.48 18.66 -14.66
CA PRO A 85 7.53 17.65 -15.11
C PRO A 85 6.80 17.00 -13.92
N SER A 86 5.54 16.59 -14.11
CA SER A 86 4.80 15.83 -13.10
C SER A 86 5.36 14.42 -12.96
N LEU A 87 5.45 13.96 -11.73
CA LEU A 87 5.84 12.59 -11.36
C LEU A 87 4.68 11.81 -10.72
N LEU A 88 3.48 12.39 -10.72
CA LEU A 88 2.31 11.78 -10.09
C LEU A 88 2.02 10.40 -10.67
N ARG A 89 1.82 9.41 -9.82
CA ARG A 89 1.60 7.98 -10.14
C ARG A 89 2.80 7.28 -10.80
N GLN A 90 3.96 7.91 -10.84
CA GLN A 90 5.16 7.25 -11.32
C GLN A 90 5.82 6.45 -10.20
N ASN A 91 6.26 5.25 -10.54
CA ASN A 91 6.98 4.36 -9.66
C ASN A 91 8.49 4.54 -9.82
N PHE A 92 9.20 4.32 -8.74
CA PHE A 92 10.65 4.41 -8.64
C PHE A 92 11.18 3.09 -8.07
N PRO A 93 12.22 2.47 -8.66
CA PRO A 93 12.77 1.23 -8.12
C PRO A 93 13.38 1.42 -6.74
N ALA A 94 13.53 0.30 -6.03
CA ALA A 94 14.07 0.24 -4.68
C ALA A 94 15.48 0.83 -4.55
N ASP A 95 16.29 0.74 -5.62
CA ASP A 95 17.69 1.19 -5.64
C ASP A 95 17.85 2.72 -5.68
N ASP A 96 16.81 3.47 -6.08
CA ASP A 96 16.82 4.94 -6.06
C ASP A 96 16.96 5.47 -4.62
N ILE A 97 16.44 4.75 -3.62
CA ILE A 97 16.59 5.05 -2.21
C ILE A 97 17.08 3.78 -1.50
N PRO A 98 18.39 3.59 -1.36
CA PRO A 98 18.96 2.33 -0.87
C PRO A 98 18.53 2.02 0.57
N PRO A 99 18.60 0.74 0.99
CA PRO A 99 18.17 0.31 2.32
C PRO A 99 18.84 1.09 3.46
N SER A 100 20.12 1.43 3.34
CA SER A 100 20.86 2.22 4.34
C SER A 100 20.30 3.63 4.54
N ALA A 101 19.86 4.28 3.46
CA ALA A 101 19.20 5.59 3.54
C ALA A 101 17.82 5.47 4.18
N ARG A 102 17.04 4.44 3.80
CA ARG A 102 15.73 4.16 4.40
C ARG A 102 15.81 3.87 5.91
N GLU A 103 16.88 3.18 6.32
CA GLU A 103 17.16 2.91 7.74
C GLU A 103 17.42 4.19 8.54
N LEU A 104 18.16 5.15 7.99
CA LEU A 104 18.39 6.45 8.64
C LEU A 104 17.13 7.29 8.73
N PHE A 105 16.28 7.27 7.71
CA PHE A 105 14.95 7.89 7.78
C PHE A 105 14.09 7.30 8.89
N LEU A 106 14.15 5.98 9.09
CA LEU A 106 13.37 5.28 10.10
C LEU A 106 13.93 5.48 11.51
N LYS A 107 15.21 5.18 11.73
CA LYS A 107 15.83 5.16 13.07
C LYS A 107 16.14 6.54 13.60
N ALA A 108 16.69 7.41 12.75
CA ALA A 108 17.15 8.72 13.17
C ALA A 108 16.19 9.86 12.81
N ARG A 109 15.09 9.55 12.17
CA ARG A 109 14.19 10.53 11.55
C ARG A 109 14.98 11.60 10.78
N GLN A 110 15.91 11.09 9.94
CA GLN A 110 16.80 11.97 9.17
C GLN A 110 16.00 12.87 8.24
N ARG A 111 16.31 14.16 8.26
CA ARG A 111 15.85 15.14 7.28
C ARG A 111 17.04 15.60 6.44
N SER A 112 16.82 15.92 5.18
CA SER A 112 17.89 16.36 4.32
C SER A 112 17.50 17.53 3.43
N ILE A 113 18.48 18.41 3.20
CA ILE A 113 18.41 19.51 2.26
C ILE A 113 19.58 19.36 1.30
N VAL A 114 19.32 19.32 0.00
CA VAL A 114 20.37 19.26 -1.03
C VAL A 114 20.38 20.57 -1.80
N ASP A 115 21.56 21.17 -1.90
CA ASP A 115 21.89 22.27 -2.79
C ASP A 115 22.81 21.73 -3.90
N VAL A 116 22.23 21.59 -5.09
CA VAL A 116 22.92 21.03 -6.26
C VAL A 116 24.01 21.97 -6.75
N ALA A 117 23.76 23.29 -6.74
CA ALA A 117 24.71 24.30 -7.19
C ALA A 117 25.97 24.35 -6.31
N GLN A 118 25.81 24.18 -4.99
CA GLN A 118 26.92 24.15 -4.04
C GLN A 118 27.47 22.73 -3.84
N GLN A 119 26.86 21.70 -4.40
CA GLN A 119 27.19 20.28 -4.22
C GLN A 119 27.25 19.88 -2.72
N GLN A 120 26.30 20.40 -1.93
CA GLN A 120 26.21 20.16 -0.50
C GLN A 120 24.89 19.51 -0.11
N ILE A 121 24.98 18.63 0.89
CA ILE A 121 23.81 18.10 1.57
C ILE A 121 23.88 18.48 3.05
N GLY A 122 22.84 19.14 3.53
CA GLY A 122 22.59 19.35 4.95
C GLY A 122 21.77 18.20 5.50
N LEU A 123 22.24 17.57 6.57
CA LEU A 123 21.58 16.49 7.28
C LEU A 123 21.22 16.96 8.69
N SER A 124 19.99 16.70 9.10
CA SER A 124 19.51 16.91 10.45
C SER A 124 18.85 15.63 10.96
N PHE A 125 19.18 15.24 12.18
CA PHE A 125 18.63 14.05 12.84
C PHE A 125 17.77 14.50 14.01
N LEU A 126 16.59 13.92 14.16
CA LEU A 126 15.75 14.14 15.31
C LEU A 126 16.02 13.14 16.42
N ASP A 127 16.50 11.96 16.06
CA ASP A 127 16.89 10.90 16.99
C ASP A 127 18.32 10.43 16.70
N CYS A 128 18.98 9.90 17.71
CA CYS A 128 20.34 9.38 17.58
C CYS A 128 20.35 8.13 16.67
N PRO A 129 21.17 8.09 15.60
CA PRO A 129 21.22 6.92 14.69
C PRO A 129 21.65 5.62 15.37
N GLU A 130 22.39 5.70 16.48
CA GLU A 130 22.95 4.56 17.22
C GLU A 130 22.00 4.03 18.28
N THR A 131 21.39 4.93 19.07
CA THR A 131 20.54 4.56 20.20
C THR A 131 19.05 4.70 19.94
N GLY A 132 18.65 5.52 18.97
CA GLY A 132 17.24 5.87 18.72
C GLY A 132 16.65 6.88 19.71
N ASP A 133 17.48 7.43 20.64
CA ASP A 133 17.02 8.41 21.62
C ASP A 133 16.81 9.77 20.94
N SER A 134 15.81 10.52 21.40
CA SER A 134 15.54 11.86 20.90
C SER A 134 16.68 12.81 21.23
N LEU A 135 17.16 13.56 20.23
CA LEU A 135 18.23 14.53 20.38
C LEU A 135 17.67 15.86 20.93
N ALA A 136 18.45 16.48 21.82
CA ALA A 136 18.10 17.78 22.40
C ALA A 136 18.19 18.93 21.38
N THR A 137 19.02 18.76 20.34
CA THR A 137 19.22 19.73 19.26
C THR A 137 19.15 19.01 17.93
N ASP A 138 18.50 19.64 16.96
CA ASP A 138 18.31 19.15 15.60
C ASP A 138 19.24 19.88 14.59
N ASP A 139 20.52 20.05 14.97
CA ASP A 139 21.50 20.79 14.21
C ASP A 139 21.60 20.29 12.75
N LEU A 140 21.62 21.23 11.82
CA LEU A 140 21.82 20.98 10.41
C LEU A 140 23.33 20.90 10.10
N ARG A 141 23.82 19.72 9.72
CA ARG A 141 25.23 19.48 9.41
C ARG A 141 25.41 19.33 7.90
N PHE A 142 26.20 20.19 7.31
CA PHE A 142 26.52 20.19 5.90
C PHE A 142 27.74 19.33 5.58
N ARG A 143 27.66 18.58 4.49
CA ARG A 143 28.75 17.80 3.91
C ARG A 143 28.66 17.81 2.38
N PRO A 144 29.74 17.43 1.64
CA PRO A 144 29.64 17.18 0.21
C PRO A 144 28.55 16.14 -0.08
N VAL A 145 27.73 16.40 -1.09
CA VAL A 145 26.72 15.44 -1.58
C VAL A 145 27.40 14.44 -2.52
N ASP A 146 26.86 13.23 -2.57
CA ASP A 146 27.31 12.21 -3.50
C ASP A 146 27.11 12.68 -4.96
N PRO A 147 28.14 12.58 -5.83
CA PRO A 147 28.03 12.99 -7.23
C PRO A 147 26.87 12.31 -7.99
N CYS A 148 26.61 11.03 -7.74
CA CYS A 148 25.48 10.33 -8.35
C CYS A 148 24.14 10.94 -7.95
N HIS A 149 24.02 11.39 -6.69
CA HIS A 149 22.81 12.07 -6.23
C HIS A 149 22.65 13.47 -6.86
N VAL A 150 23.76 14.20 -7.08
CA VAL A 150 23.75 15.46 -7.83
C VAL A 150 23.28 15.24 -9.27
N GLU A 151 23.83 14.24 -9.95
CA GLU A 151 23.44 13.88 -11.31
C GLU A 151 21.98 13.47 -11.40
N TYR A 152 21.49 12.66 -10.46
CA TYR A 152 20.09 12.25 -10.33
C TYR A 152 19.14 13.45 -10.23
N LEU A 153 19.43 14.40 -9.34
CA LEU A 153 18.62 15.61 -9.18
C LEU A 153 18.71 16.53 -10.40
N THR A 154 19.88 16.68 -10.99
CA THR A 154 20.13 17.50 -12.18
C THR A 154 19.34 16.96 -13.38
N THR A 155 19.36 15.65 -13.60
CA THR A 155 18.58 14.97 -14.66
C THR A 155 17.08 15.18 -14.46
N MET A 156 16.62 15.25 -13.22
CA MET A 156 15.24 15.55 -12.85
C MET A 156 14.88 17.06 -13.00
N GLY A 157 15.85 17.91 -13.34
CA GLY A 157 15.69 19.37 -13.43
C GLY A 157 15.67 20.08 -12.07
N VAL A 158 16.15 19.45 -11.01
CA VAL A 158 16.09 19.93 -9.62
C VAL A 158 17.43 20.52 -9.21
N GLN A 159 17.40 21.76 -8.64
CA GLN A 159 18.57 22.44 -8.09
C GLN A 159 18.56 22.54 -6.57
N SER A 160 17.38 22.41 -5.96
CA SER A 160 17.24 22.33 -4.49
C SER A 160 16.19 21.29 -4.11
N SER A 161 16.51 20.44 -3.15
CA SER A 161 15.64 19.38 -2.64
C SER A 161 15.58 19.41 -1.12
N LEU A 162 14.37 19.27 -0.57
CA LEU A 162 14.09 19.06 0.85
C LEU A 162 13.36 17.76 1.01
N VAL A 163 13.82 16.88 1.90
CA VAL A 163 13.22 15.57 2.18
C VAL A 163 12.97 15.39 3.68
N VAL A 164 11.74 15.01 4.03
CA VAL A 164 11.31 14.73 5.39
C VAL A 164 10.59 13.37 5.43
N PRO A 165 10.95 12.45 6.35
CA PRO A 165 10.30 11.15 6.43
C PRO A 165 8.89 11.25 6.99
N ILE A 166 7.99 10.41 6.46
CA ILE A 166 6.64 10.16 6.99
C ILE A 166 6.66 8.78 7.63
N LEU A 167 6.53 8.74 8.95
CA LEU A 167 6.55 7.50 9.71
C LEU A 167 5.13 7.05 10.02
N HIS A 168 4.89 5.75 10.00
CA HIS A 168 3.63 5.15 10.41
C HIS A 168 3.87 4.19 11.56
N ARG A 169 3.12 4.38 12.65
CA ARG A 169 3.13 3.46 13.78
C ARG A 169 1.95 2.52 13.66
N ASP A 170 2.23 1.25 13.56
CA ASP A 170 1.21 0.20 13.53
C ASP A 170 0.51 0.13 14.90
N ALA A 171 -0.81 0.19 14.91
CA ALA A 171 -1.60 0.20 16.13
C ALA A 171 -1.57 -1.15 16.88
N ASN A 172 -1.39 -2.25 16.15
CA ASN A 172 -1.44 -3.60 16.71
C ASN A 172 -0.08 -4.06 17.24
N THR A 173 1.00 -3.74 16.53
CA THR A 173 2.36 -4.20 16.86
C THR A 173 3.18 -3.15 17.57
N SER A 174 2.72 -1.89 17.61
CA SER A 174 3.48 -0.72 18.05
C SER A 174 4.79 -0.49 17.28
N ALA A 175 5.02 -1.25 16.21
CA ALA A 175 6.17 -1.09 15.35
C ALA A 175 6.05 0.18 14.51
N THR A 176 7.15 0.93 14.41
CA THR A 176 7.24 2.10 13.53
C THR A 176 7.88 1.66 12.21
N ARG A 177 7.27 2.04 11.08
CA ARG A 177 7.80 1.81 9.74
C ARG A 177 7.90 3.12 8.97
N LEU A 178 8.81 3.17 8.03
CA LEU A 178 8.91 4.26 7.06
C LEU A 178 7.79 4.07 6.02
N TRP A 179 6.75 4.91 6.11
CA TRP A 179 5.63 4.85 5.19
C TRP A 179 5.96 5.56 3.87
N GLY A 180 6.66 6.69 3.95
CA GLY A 180 6.96 7.49 2.79
C GLY A 180 7.85 8.70 3.09
N LEU A 181 7.93 9.59 2.13
CA LEU A 181 8.69 10.83 2.21
C LEU A 181 7.82 12.00 1.74
N LEU A 182 7.89 13.12 2.45
CA LEU A 182 7.41 14.42 1.98
C LEU A 182 8.62 15.14 1.35
N VAL A 183 8.54 15.43 0.05
CA VAL A 183 9.66 15.93 -0.74
C VAL A 183 9.28 17.23 -1.42
N SER A 184 10.13 18.25 -1.28
CA SER A 184 10.01 19.51 -2.01
C SER A 184 11.18 19.70 -2.97
N HIS A 185 10.90 20.09 -4.20
CA HIS A 185 11.87 20.33 -5.27
C HIS A 185 11.73 21.74 -5.83
N HIS A 186 12.87 22.33 -6.19
CA HIS A 186 12.94 23.64 -6.85
C HIS A 186 13.91 23.59 -8.01
N ALA A 187 13.52 24.18 -9.14
CA ALA A 187 14.30 24.16 -10.39
C ALA A 187 15.49 25.15 -10.40
N SER A 188 15.55 26.06 -9.44
CA SER A 188 16.66 26.99 -9.26
C SER A 188 17.29 26.84 -7.87
N PRO A 189 18.56 27.26 -7.67
CA PRO A 189 19.19 27.24 -6.37
C PRO A 189 18.37 27.99 -5.34
N ARG A 190 18.10 27.34 -4.19
CA ARG A 190 17.30 27.90 -3.10
C ARG A 190 17.84 27.43 -1.77
N GLN A 191 18.04 28.35 -0.85
CA GLN A 191 18.35 28.05 0.54
C GLN A 191 17.05 27.72 1.29
N VAL A 192 17.05 26.58 1.97
CA VAL A 192 15.97 26.16 2.89
C VAL A 192 16.41 26.54 4.29
N THR A 193 15.58 27.27 5.01
CA THR A 193 15.83 27.67 6.38
C THR A 193 15.51 26.54 7.36
N GLU A 194 16.15 26.55 8.54
CA GLU A 194 15.83 25.59 9.61
C GLU A 194 14.35 25.67 10.02
N ARG A 195 13.78 26.87 10.01
CA ARG A 195 12.36 27.07 10.30
C ARG A 195 11.45 26.39 9.27
N GLU A 196 11.75 26.50 7.98
CA GLU A 196 11.00 25.79 6.93
C GLU A 196 11.10 24.27 7.11
N LEU A 197 12.28 23.78 7.45
CA LEU A 197 12.50 22.37 7.75
C LEU A 197 11.65 21.89 8.93
N GLN A 198 11.59 22.67 10.03
CA GLN A 198 10.78 22.38 11.20
C GLN A 198 9.28 22.40 10.87
N VAL A 199 8.81 23.37 10.09
CA VAL A 199 7.41 23.44 9.65
C VAL A 199 7.04 22.22 8.81
N VAL A 200 7.86 21.84 7.84
CA VAL A 200 7.61 20.67 6.99
C VAL A 200 7.62 19.37 7.82
N GLN A 201 8.46 19.30 8.88
CA GLN A 201 8.43 18.17 9.81
C GLN A 201 7.10 18.10 10.57
N LEU A 202 6.62 19.20 11.11
CA LEU A 202 5.31 19.23 11.80
C LEU A 202 4.18 18.79 10.85
N VAL A 203 4.25 19.20 9.59
CA VAL A 203 3.31 18.74 8.55
C VAL A 203 3.41 17.24 8.33
N ALA A 204 4.62 16.67 8.20
CA ALA A 204 4.83 15.25 8.04
C ALA A 204 4.29 14.44 9.24
N ASP A 205 4.44 14.97 10.47
CA ASP A 205 3.89 14.34 11.67
C ASP A 205 2.35 14.36 11.67
N GLN A 206 1.71 15.42 11.19
CA GLN A 206 0.25 15.47 11.02
C GLN A 206 -0.24 14.50 9.93
N VAL A 207 0.51 14.36 8.83
CA VAL A 207 0.23 13.36 7.78
C VAL A 207 0.35 11.95 8.34
N SER A 208 1.33 11.66 9.19
CA SER A 208 1.48 10.37 9.88
C SER A 208 0.22 10.01 10.69
N ILE A 209 -0.33 10.97 11.43
CA ILE A 209 -1.58 10.79 12.18
C ILE A 209 -2.76 10.52 11.25
N ALA A 210 -2.87 11.28 10.15
CA ALA A 210 -3.93 11.09 9.17
C ALA A 210 -3.87 9.72 8.49
N ILE A 211 -2.66 9.22 8.18
CA ILE A 211 -2.44 7.87 7.63
C ILE A 211 -2.92 6.82 8.63
N ALA A 212 -2.54 6.94 9.91
CA ALA A 212 -2.97 5.99 10.94
C ALA A 212 -4.49 5.95 11.08
N GLN A 213 -5.15 7.10 11.11
CA GLN A 213 -6.62 7.21 11.19
C GLN A 213 -7.30 6.62 9.95
N SER A 214 -6.81 6.93 8.75
CA SER A 214 -7.34 6.41 7.50
C SER A 214 -7.18 4.89 7.41
N THR A 215 -6.04 4.34 7.84
CA THR A 215 -5.79 2.90 7.88
C THR A 215 -6.76 2.18 8.82
N LEU A 216 -6.97 2.72 10.03
CA LEU A 216 -7.92 2.14 10.99
C LEU A 216 -9.36 2.19 10.47
N LEU A 217 -9.76 3.29 9.83
CA LEU A 217 -11.09 3.41 9.24
C LEU A 217 -11.30 2.41 8.10
N GLU A 218 -10.31 2.24 7.24
CA GLU A 218 -10.36 1.27 6.14
C GLU A 218 -10.45 -0.17 6.66
N GLN A 219 -9.65 -0.51 7.68
CA GLN A 219 -9.74 -1.82 8.36
C GLN A 219 -11.14 -2.06 8.94
N ALA A 220 -11.72 -1.06 9.63
CA ALA A 220 -13.06 -1.17 10.17
C ALA A 220 -14.13 -1.33 9.08
N ARG A 221 -14.00 -0.65 7.94
CA ARG A 221 -14.89 -0.79 6.77
C ARG A 221 -14.80 -2.19 6.17
N ILE A 222 -13.58 -2.70 5.97
CA ILE A 222 -13.35 -4.07 5.45
C ILE A 222 -13.99 -5.09 6.39
N GLN A 223 -13.76 -4.99 7.68
CA GLN A 223 -14.34 -5.90 8.68
C GLN A 223 -15.87 -5.85 8.66
N ALA A 224 -16.49 -4.67 8.67
CA ALA A 224 -17.94 -4.52 8.61
C ALA A 224 -18.53 -5.11 7.31
N GLN A 225 -17.81 -4.96 6.18
CA GLN A 225 -18.24 -5.55 4.91
C GLN A 225 -18.14 -7.08 4.93
N GLN A 226 -17.09 -7.64 5.54
CA GLN A 226 -16.92 -9.08 5.72
C GLN A 226 -18.07 -9.65 6.59
N GLU A 227 -18.35 -9.04 7.73
CA GLU A 227 -19.46 -9.45 8.62
C GLU A 227 -20.81 -9.38 7.92
N ALA A 228 -21.08 -8.32 7.15
CA ALA A 228 -22.30 -8.20 6.35
C ALA A 228 -22.41 -9.31 5.30
N THR A 229 -21.30 -9.69 4.68
CA THR A 229 -21.24 -10.79 3.70
C THR A 229 -21.50 -12.13 4.37
N ILE A 230 -20.84 -12.42 5.50
CA ILE A 230 -21.06 -13.65 6.28
C ILE A 230 -22.52 -13.77 6.66
N ASN A 231 -23.11 -12.72 7.23
CA ASN A 231 -24.51 -12.70 7.63
C ASN A 231 -25.48 -12.93 6.45
N ARG A 232 -25.21 -12.36 5.28
CA ARG A 232 -26.00 -12.54 4.07
C ARG A 232 -25.94 -13.99 3.58
N VAL A 233 -24.76 -14.56 3.48
CA VAL A 233 -24.55 -15.96 3.06
C VAL A 233 -25.16 -16.92 4.06
N ALA A 234 -24.95 -16.72 5.36
CA ALA A 234 -25.56 -17.54 6.41
C ALA A 234 -27.10 -17.53 6.32
N LYS A 235 -27.71 -16.38 6.06
CA LYS A 235 -29.16 -16.27 5.89
C LYS A 235 -29.68 -17.07 4.69
N LEU A 236 -28.95 -17.11 3.58
CA LEU A 236 -29.28 -17.94 2.41
C LEU A 236 -29.16 -19.44 2.71
N LEU A 237 -28.12 -19.81 3.46
CA LEU A 237 -27.86 -21.20 3.81
C LEU A 237 -28.83 -21.77 4.85
N HIS A 238 -29.26 -20.97 5.81
CA HIS A 238 -30.15 -21.40 6.89
C HIS A 238 -31.64 -21.01 6.66
N SER A 239 -32.01 -20.77 5.38
CA SER A 239 -33.41 -20.52 5.02
C SER A 239 -34.29 -21.73 5.37
N MET A 240 -35.41 -21.48 6.07
CA MET A 240 -36.33 -22.54 6.58
C MET A 240 -37.01 -23.34 5.47
N THR A 241 -37.16 -22.79 4.28
CA THR A 241 -37.91 -23.39 3.17
C THR A 241 -37.04 -24.19 2.22
N GLU A 242 -35.89 -23.69 1.85
CA GLU A 242 -34.95 -24.37 0.96
C GLU A 242 -33.55 -23.77 1.11
N MET A 243 -32.55 -24.63 1.23
CA MET A 243 -31.14 -24.19 1.27
C MET A 243 -30.70 -23.66 -0.11
N GLN A 244 -30.39 -22.37 -0.19
CA GLN A 244 -30.09 -21.69 -1.44
C GLN A 244 -28.57 -21.72 -1.72
N LEU A 245 -28.01 -22.94 -1.92
CA LEU A 245 -26.58 -23.14 -2.14
C LEU A 245 -26.03 -22.36 -3.33
N GLN A 246 -26.78 -22.32 -4.44
CA GLN A 246 -26.37 -21.61 -5.64
C GLN A 246 -26.19 -20.11 -5.38
N GLN A 247 -27.17 -19.47 -4.76
CA GLN A 247 -27.11 -18.04 -4.45
C GLN A 247 -26.05 -17.73 -3.37
N ALA A 248 -25.90 -18.61 -2.39
CA ALA A 248 -24.85 -18.47 -1.39
C ALA A 248 -23.45 -18.56 -2.01
N LEU A 249 -23.24 -19.47 -2.96
CA LEU A 249 -22.00 -19.59 -3.74
C LEU A 249 -21.75 -18.32 -4.56
N GLU A 250 -22.75 -17.81 -5.27
CA GLU A 250 -22.67 -16.56 -6.04
C GLU A 250 -22.22 -15.38 -5.17
N GLN A 251 -22.86 -15.19 -4.01
CA GLN A 251 -22.49 -14.13 -3.07
C GLN A 251 -21.06 -14.28 -2.55
N THR A 252 -20.62 -15.52 -2.32
CA THR A 252 -19.25 -15.83 -1.87
C THR A 252 -18.24 -15.52 -2.95
N VAL A 253 -18.46 -15.96 -4.19
CA VAL A 253 -17.58 -15.68 -5.34
C VAL A 253 -17.44 -14.16 -5.56
N ASN A 254 -18.55 -13.44 -5.55
CA ASN A 254 -18.56 -11.99 -5.74
C ASN A 254 -17.83 -11.25 -4.61
N ALA A 255 -18.00 -11.68 -3.35
CA ALA A 255 -17.33 -11.09 -2.20
C ALA A 255 -15.80 -11.28 -2.24
N LEU A 256 -15.33 -12.40 -2.79
CA LEU A 256 -13.93 -12.72 -2.98
C LEU A 256 -13.37 -12.26 -4.33
N GLN A 257 -14.15 -11.46 -5.09
CA GLN A 257 -13.78 -10.95 -6.41
C GLN A 257 -13.37 -12.05 -7.39
N GLY A 258 -14.03 -13.21 -7.28
CA GLY A 258 -13.84 -14.34 -8.18
C GLY A 258 -14.66 -14.20 -9.45
N ILE A 259 -14.27 -14.93 -10.50
CA ILE A 259 -15.03 -15.09 -11.76
C ILE A 259 -15.85 -16.37 -11.79
N GLY A 260 -15.59 -17.28 -10.87
CA GLY A 260 -16.31 -18.51 -10.72
C GLY A 260 -16.00 -19.20 -9.41
N GLY A 261 -16.75 -20.22 -9.13
CA GLY A 261 -16.56 -21.06 -7.95
C GLY A 261 -17.41 -22.30 -7.99
N ARG A 262 -17.12 -23.22 -7.06
CA ARG A 262 -17.85 -24.48 -6.98
C ARG A 262 -17.85 -25.05 -5.58
N ILE A 263 -18.91 -25.78 -5.25
CA ILE A 263 -19.04 -26.55 -4.02
C ILE A 263 -19.12 -28.02 -4.44
N TYR A 264 -18.11 -28.78 -4.02
CA TYR A 264 -18.11 -30.23 -4.16
C TYR A 264 -18.47 -30.86 -2.82
N ILE A 265 -19.55 -31.66 -2.78
CA ILE A 265 -20.01 -32.38 -1.58
C ILE A 265 -19.68 -33.85 -1.78
N THR A 266 -18.87 -34.42 -0.86
CA THR A 266 -18.46 -35.81 -0.89
C THR A 266 -19.62 -36.73 -0.54
N PRO A 267 -19.76 -37.90 -1.21
CA PRO A 267 -20.75 -38.90 -0.83
C PRO A 267 -20.40 -39.53 0.52
N HIS A 268 -21.37 -39.66 1.41
CA HIS A 268 -21.18 -40.26 2.74
C HIS A 268 -21.52 -41.76 2.79
N THR A 269 -22.23 -42.25 1.78
CA THR A 269 -22.55 -43.69 1.66
C THR A 269 -22.23 -44.16 0.24
N PRO A 270 -21.91 -45.44 0.01
CA PRO A 270 -21.60 -45.98 -1.32
C PRO A 270 -22.70 -45.78 -2.36
N ASP A 271 -23.94 -45.63 -1.92
CA ASP A 271 -25.10 -45.45 -2.82
C ASP A 271 -25.38 -43.96 -3.15
N GLN A 272 -24.66 -43.03 -2.54
CA GLN A 272 -24.80 -41.60 -2.82
C GLN A 272 -23.83 -41.16 -3.93
N THR A 273 -24.29 -40.29 -4.82
CA THR A 273 -23.44 -39.60 -5.80
C THR A 273 -22.93 -38.29 -5.22
N ALA A 274 -21.68 -37.94 -5.54
CA ALA A 274 -21.17 -36.63 -5.23
C ALA A 274 -22.05 -35.53 -5.82
N LYS A 275 -22.27 -34.46 -5.08
CA LYS A 275 -23.05 -33.30 -5.56
C LYS A 275 -22.08 -32.15 -5.87
N LEU A 276 -22.24 -31.58 -7.06
CA LEU A 276 -21.51 -30.41 -7.50
C LEU A 276 -22.46 -29.24 -7.74
N VAL A 277 -22.18 -28.11 -7.11
CA VAL A 277 -22.88 -26.83 -7.33
C VAL A 277 -21.84 -25.87 -7.90
N THR A 278 -22.14 -25.18 -9.01
CA THR A 278 -21.19 -24.34 -9.72
C THR A 278 -21.77 -22.95 -9.97
N PHE A 279 -20.91 -21.95 -10.03
CA PHE A 279 -21.24 -20.58 -10.44
C PHE A 279 -20.09 -19.96 -11.25
N GLY A 280 -20.39 -19.24 -12.32
CA GLY A 280 -19.44 -18.55 -13.18
C GLY A 280 -18.50 -19.50 -13.94
N GLU A 281 -17.29 -19.04 -14.21
CA GLU A 281 -16.27 -19.78 -14.95
C GLU A 281 -15.85 -21.07 -14.22
N GLN A 282 -15.65 -22.14 -15.01
CA GLN A 282 -15.34 -23.46 -14.48
C GLN A 282 -14.12 -24.06 -15.20
N PRO A 283 -13.35 -24.95 -14.54
CA PRO A 283 -12.33 -25.74 -15.19
C PRO A 283 -12.91 -26.57 -16.34
N SER A 284 -12.19 -26.65 -17.46
CA SER A 284 -12.59 -27.39 -18.65
C SER A 284 -12.13 -28.85 -18.56
N ALA A 285 -12.78 -29.64 -17.70
CA ALA A 285 -12.52 -31.07 -17.54
C ALA A 285 -13.80 -31.90 -17.71
N SER A 286 -13.69 -33.09 -18.33
CA SER A 286 -14.78 -34.05 -18.41
C SER A 286 -14.98 -34.86 -17.12
N TRP A 287 -14.14 -34.62 -16.11
CA TRP A 287 -14.10 -35.30 -14.82
C TRP A 287 -14.07 -34.26 -13.70
N THR A 288 -14.37 -34.70 -12.48
CA THR A 288 -14.43 -33.83 -11.30
C THR A 288 -13.04 -33.63 -10.73
N ILE A 289 -12.51 -32.40 -10.78
CA ILE A 289 -11.13 -32.09 -10.36
C ILE A 289 -10.84 -32.45 -8.90
N GLU A 290 -11.85 -32.37 -8.03
CA GLU A 290 -11.75 -32.70 -6.60
C GLU A 290 -11.55 -34.21 -6.36
N GLN A 291 -11.83 -35.06 -7.35
CA GLN A 291 -11.60 -36.51 -7.27
C GLN A 291 -10.22 -36.93 -7.74
N HIS A 292 -9.42 -36.03 -8.32
CA HIS A 292 -8.07 -36.34 -8.77
C HIS A 292 -7.16 -36.64 -7.56
N PRO A 293 -6.38 -37.74 -7.56
CA PRO A 293 -5.56 -38.14 -6.40
C PRO A 293 -4.57 -37.07 -5.96
N TYR A 294 -3.96 -36.35 -6.91
CA TYR A 294 -3.04 -35.25 -6.59
C TYR A 294 -3.75 -34.12 -5.85
N TRP A 295 -4.96 -33.76 -6.30
CA TRP A 295 -5.76 -32.69 -5.67
C TRP A 295 -6.06 -33.01 -4.21
N GLN A 296 -6.45 -34.26 -3.93
CA GLN A 296 -6.69 -34.72 -2.57
C GLN A 296 -5.41 -34.74 -1.73
N THR A 297 -4.30 -35.29 -2.29
CA THR A 297 -3.01 -35.31 -1.59
C THR A 297 -2.49 -33.89 -1.31
N TRP A 298 -2.66 -32.98 -2.29
CA TRP A 298 -2.26 -31.59 -2.12
C TRP A 298 -3.07 -30.90 -1.01
N LEU A 299 -4.38 -31.11 -0.97
CA LEU A 299 -5.25 -30.59 0.09
C LEU A 299 -4.86 -31.12 1.46
N ASP A 300 -4.59 -32.44 1.57
CA ASP A 300 -4.16 -33.04 2.82
C ASP A 300 -2.81 -32.48 3.31
N THR A 301 -1.92 -32.12 2.41
CA THR A 301 -0.62 -31.52 2.73
C THR A 301 -0.77 -30.05 3.08
N ALA A 302 -1.63 -29.31 2.36
CA ALA A 302 -1.89 -27.90 2.56
C ALA A 302 -2.53 -27.62 3.93
N THR A 303 -3.39 -28.51 4.44
CA THR A 303 -3.99 -28.36 5.78
C THR A 303 -2.95 -28.32 6.89
N VAL A 304 -1.81 -29.00 6.72
CA VAL A 304 -0.70 -28.99 7.70
C VAL A 304 0.06 -27.66 7.66
N ASN A 305 0.15 -27.02 6.48
CA ASN A 305 0.94 -25.81 6.25
C ASN A 305 0.09 -24.52 6.17
N GLY A 306 -1.24 -24.62 6.14
CA GLY A 306 -2.15 -23.46 6.07
C GLY A 306 -2.29 -22.83 4.67
N ASP A 307 -1.68 -23.40 3.63
CA ASP A 307 -1.69 -22.87 2.28
C ASP A 307 -2.81 -23.49 1.42
N TRP A 308 -3.98 -22.87 1.46
CA TRP A 308 -5.16 -23.24 0.67
C TRP A 308 -5.28 -22.45 -0.64
N ALA A 309 -4.32 -21.58 -0.92
CA ALA A 309 -4.40 -20.62 -2.01
C ALA A 309 -3.28 -20.87 -3.04
N ILE A 310 -3.66 -21.08 -4.29
CA ILE A 310 -2.75 -21.04 -5.42
C ILE A 310 -2.97 -19.70 -6.13
N THR A 311 -1.97 -18.83 -6.08
CA THR A 311 -2.01 -17.53 -6.75
C THR A 311 -1.93 -17.69 -8.26
N ASP A 312 -1.02 -18.52 -8.76
CA ASP A 312 -0.81 -18.76 -10.20
C ASP A 312 -0.75 -20.25 -10.53
N LEU A 313 -1.81 -20.74 -11.16
CA LEU A 313 -1.93 -22.15 -11.58
C LEU A 313 -0.90 -22.56 -12.63
N TYR A 314 -0.38 -21.62 -13.43
CA TYR A 314 0.63 -21.92 -14.45
C TYR A 314 2.05 -21.99 -13.90
N GLN A 315 2.30 -21.34 -12.77
CA GLN A 315 3.57 -21.45 -12.05
C GLN A 315 3.56 -22.57 -11.00
N ALA A 316 2.38 -23.04 -10.62
CA ALA A 316 2.25 -24.13 -9.66
C ALA A 316 2.69 -25.46 -10.28
N THR A 317 3.38 -26.29 -9.49
CA THR A 317 3.76 -27.64 -9.91
C THR A 317 2.55 -28.57 -9.86
N LEU A 318 1.73 -28.55 -10.90
CA LEU A 318 0.54 -29.39 -11.04
C LEU A 318 0.78 -30.53 -12.05
N PRO A 319 0.13 -31.69 -11.87
CA PRO A 319 0.07 -32.72 -12.90
C PRO A 319 -0.53 -32.17 -14.19
N GLN A 320 -0.04 -32.69 -15.35
CA GLN A 320 -0.43 -32.21 -16.66
C GLN A 320 -1.95 -32.27 -16.90
N GLU A 321 -2.63 -33.27 -16.35
CA GLU A 321 -4.08 -33.41 -16.45
C GLU A 321 -4.83 -32.28 -15.77
N LEU A 322 -4.37 -31.85 -14.57
CA LEU A 322 -4.92 -30.71 -13.85
C LEU A 322 -4.58 -29.39 -14.54
N GLN A 323 -3.35 -29.23 -15.04
CA GLN A 323 -2.99 -28.04 -15.82
C GLN A 323 -3.89 -27.89 -17.04
N ASN A 324 -4.12 -28.96 -17.78
CA ASN A 324 -4.97 -28.98 -18.97
C ASN A 324 -6.43 -28.57 -18.65
N ALA A 325 -6.92 -28.86 -17.43
CA ALA A 325 -8.25 -28.47 -17.02
C ALA A 325 -8.43 -26.94 -16.91
N PHE A 326 -7.34 -26.19 -16.72
CA PHE A 326 -7.36 -24.74 -16.60
C PHE A 326 -6.82 -24.00 -17.83
N LEU A 327 -6.05 -24.66 -18.70
CA LEU A 327 -5.29 -24.06 -19.80
C LEU A 327 -6.12 -23.23 -20.82
N ASN A 328 -7.38 -23.59 -21.04
CA ASN A 328 -8.27 -22.91 -21.99
C ASN A 328 -9.40 -22.14 -21.28
N THR A 329 -9.15 -21.74 -20.04
CA THR A 329 -10.08 -20.98 -19.22
C THR A 329 -9.45 -19.65 -18.79
N PRO A 330 -10.22 -18.62 -18.45
CA PRO A 330 -9.67 -17.40 -17.90
C PRO A 330 -9.22 -17.55 -16.44
N ILE A 331 -9.28 -18.77 -15.87
CA ILE A 331 -8.93 -19.04 -14.48
C ILE A 331 -7.41 -19.09 -14.34
N ARG A 332 -6.88 -18.26 -13.47
CA ARG A 332 -5.45 -18.19 -13.17
C ARG A 332 -5.10 -18.51 -11.72
N GLY A 333 -5.94 -18.11 -10.79
CA GLY A 333 -5.79 -18.37 -9.36
C GLY A 333 -6.94 -19.17 -8.78
N VAL A 334 -6.67 -19.96 -7.73
CA VAL A 334 -7.69 -20.73 -7.01
C VAL A 334 -7.48 -20.63 -5.50
N LEU A 335 -8.58 -20.45 -4.78
CA LEU A 335 -8.65 -20.56 -3.32
C LEU A 335 -9.58 -21.73 -2.99
N ILE A 336 -9.09 -22.65 -2.15
CA ILE A 336 -9.84 -23.85 -1.77
C ILE A 336 -10.01 -23.84 -0.26
N VAL A 337 -11.24 -24.10 0.18
CA VAL A 337 -11.62 -24.24 1.58
C VAL A 337 -12.22 -25.62 1.79
N GLU A 338 -11.68 -26.38 2.75
CA GLU A 338 -12.27 -27.62 3.19
C GLU A 338 -13.56 -27.35 3.96
N LEU A 339 -14.64 -28.01 3.56
CA LEU A 339 -15.90 -27.98 4.27
C LEU A 339 -15.90 -29.10 5.32
N GLN A 340 -15.58 -28.73 6.57
CA GLN A 340 -15.47 -29.67 7.67
C GLN A 340 -16.44 -29.32 8.79
N TYR A 341 -17.12 -30.35 9.33
CA TYR A 341 -17.95 -30.23 10.53
C TYR A 341 -17.63 -31.35 11.53
N ARG A 342 -17.21 -30.99 12.75
CA ARG A 342 -16.84 -31.94 13.83
C ARG A 342 -15.91 -33.07 13.35
N GLN A 343 -14.80 -32.75 12.74
CA GLN A 343 -13.82 -33.70 12.19
C GLN A 343 -14.31 -34.55 11.00
N GLN A 344 -15.52 -34.32 10.51
CA GLN A 344 -16.02 -34.96 9.29
C GLN A 344 -15.85 -34.03 8.11
N ARG A 345 -15.11 -34.48 7.10
CA ARG A 345 -14.97 -33.78 5.82
C ARG A 345 -16.28 -33.97 5.03
N LEU A 346 -16.91 -32.86 4.65
CA LEU A 346 -18.17 -32.84 3.88
C LEU A 346 -17.92 -32.51 2.40
N GLY A 347 -16.78 -31.89 2.09
CA GLY A 347 -16.46 -31.49 0.72
C GLY A 347 -15.51 -30.32 0.65
N TYR A 348 -15.58 -29.57 -0.45
CA TYR A 348 -14.70 -28.43 -0.73
C TYR A 348 -15.49 -27.28 -1.35
N LEU A 349 -15.10 -26.06 -1.00
CA LEU A 349 -15.48 -24.81 -1.64
C LEU A 349 -14.25 -24.30 -2.41
N SER A 350 -14.37 -24.11 -3.73
CA SER A 350 -13.31 -23.56 -4.57
C SER A 350 -13.75 -22.24 -5.19
N ILE A 351 -12.90 -21.23 -5.13
CA ILE A 351 -13.11 -19.91 -5.74
C ILE A 351 -12.03 -19.67 -6.78
N PHE A 352 -12.42 -19.19 -7.96
CA PHE A 352 -11.54 -18.98 -9.11
C PHE A 352 -11.36 -17.50 -9.41
N ARG A 353 -10.11 -17.08 -9.68
CA ARG A 353 -9.76 -15.73 -10.11
C ARG A 353 -9.21 -15.69 -11.52
N PRO A 354 -9.45 -14.60 -12.26
CA PRO A 354 -8.93 -14.44 -13.61
C PRO A 354 -7.47 -14.03 -13.60
N GLU A 355 -6.84 -14.13 -14.75
CA GLU A 355 -5.64 -13.36 -15.04
C GLU A 355 -5.98 -11.87 -15.13
N ILE A 356 -4.99 -11.04 -14.83
CA ILE A 356 -5.07 -9.59 -14.93
C ILE A 356 -3.84 -9.06 -15.64
N ASP A 357 -4.00 -7.94 -16.32
CA ASP A 357 -2.88 -7.17 -16.85
C ASP A 357 -2.51 -6.08 -15.86
N ILE A 358 -1.24 -6.04 -15.46
CA ILE A 358 -0.71 -5.03 -14.55
C ILE A 358 0.05 -4.00 -15.37
N GLU A 359 -0.42 -2.77 -15.36
CA GLU A 359 0.25 -1.63 -15.95
C GLU A 359 0.97 -0.84 -14.84
N THR A 360 2.29 -0.71 -14.97
CA THR A 360 3.11 0.08 -14.06
C THR A 360 3.73 1.25 -14.81
N LEU A 361 3.55 2.46 -14.30
CA LEU A 361 4.15 3.67 -14.83
C LEU A 361 5.44 3.96 -14.06
N TRP A 362 6.59 3.84 -14.72
CA TRP A 362 7.90 4.08 -14.12
C TRP A 362 8.42 5.47 -14.45
N ALA A 363 9.14 6.08 -13.51
CA ALA A 363 9.89 7.31 -13.70
C ALA A 363 11.22 7.00 -14.43
N GLY A 364 11.16 6.95 -15.76
CA GLY A 364 12.26 6.58 -16.64
C GLY A 364 12.37 5.08 -16.90
N GLN A 365 12.90 4.75 -18.08
CA GLN A 365 13.18 3.37 -18.46
C GLN A 365 14.44 2.88 -17.75
N PRO A 366 14.48 1.67 -17.18
CA PRO A 366 15.70 1.06 -16.68
C PRO A 366 16.74 0.96 -17.81
N ASP A 367 18.01 1.26 -17.51
CA ASP A 367 19.09 1.08 -18.45
C ASP A 367 19.38 -0.41 -18.60
N ALA A 368 19.09 -0.98 -19.78
CA ALA A 368 19.30 -2.41 -20.06
C ALA A 368 20.79 -2.83 -19.98
N ASP A 369 21.71 -1.87 -20.17
CA ASP A 369 23.17 -2.12 -20.13
C ASP A 369 23.74 -1.98 -18.72
N ASP A 370 23.03 -1.37 -17.76
CA ASP A 370 23.44 -1.25 -16.37
C ASP A 370 22.70 -2.24 -15.46
N SER A 371 23.09 -3.50 -15.56
CA SER A 371 22.50 -4.59 -14.76
C SER A 371 22.71 -4.44 -13.23
N ARG A 372 23.53 -3.46 -12.79
CA ARG A 372 23.80 -3.21 -11.37
C ARG A 372 23.17 -1.91 -10.86
N ASN A 373 22.44 -1.17 -11.70
CA ASN A 373 21.88 0.14 -11.37
C ASN A 373 22.90 1.12 -10.74
N LEU A 374 24.17 1.06 -11.22
CA LEU A 374 25.27 1.86 -10.67
C LEU A 374 25.31 3.28 -11.23
N ARG A 375 24.56 3.55 -12.30
CA ARG A 375 24.51 4.86 -12.94
C ARG A 375 23.17 5.52 -12.68
N PRO A 376 23.14 6.85 -12.47
CA PRO A 376 21.90 7.61 -12.45
C PRO A 376 21.14 7.42 -13.76
N ARG A 377 19.82 7.45 -13.68
CA ARG A 377 18.97 7.34 -14.88
C ARG A 377 19.22 8.51 -15.82
N ALA A 378 19.27 8.19 -17.10
CA ALA A 378 19.43 9.20 -18.15
C ALA A 378 18.17 10.05 -18.38
N SER A 379 16.99 9.59 -17.95
CA SER A 379 15.72 10.30 -18.10
C SER A 379 14.71 9.88 -17.04
N PHE A 380 13.83 10.80 -16.65
CA PHE A 380 12.66 10.57 -15.81
C PHE A 380 11.35 10.69 -16.60
N GLU A 381 11.41 10.59 -17.93
CA GLU A 381 10.19 10.50 -18.74
C GLU A 381 9.41 9.22 -18.37
N ALA A 382 8.08 9.39 -18.25
CA ALA A 382 7.20 8.29 -17.87
C ALA A 382 7.33 7.11 -18.88
N TRP A 383 7.71 5.95 -18.36
CA TRP A 383 7.79 4.71 -19.12
C TRP A 383 6.75 3.71 -18.62
N ARG A 384 5.99 3.15 -19.55
CA ARG A 384 4.88 2.25 -19.24
C ARG A 384 5.32 0.81 -19.41
N GLU A 385 5.28 0.03 -18.34
CA GLU A 385 5.47 -1.40 -18.33
C GLU A 385 4.12 -2.10 -18.26
N LEU A 386 3.84 -3.00 -19.21
CA LEU A 386 2.65 -3.85 -19.20
C LEU A 386 3.06 -5.30 -18.97
N LYS A 387 2.69 -5.85 -17.81
CA LYS A 387 2.85 -7.28 -17.47
C LYS A 387 1.52 -7.97 -17.68
N GLN A 388 1.43 -8.76 -18.78
CA GLN A 388 0.24 -9.52 -19.11
C GLN A 388 0.18 -10.85 -18.36
N GLY A 389 -1.03 -11.37 -18.17
CA GLY A 389 -1.27 -12.68 -17.59
C GLY A 389 -0.75 -12.82 -16.15
N GLN A 390 -0.81 -11.76 -15.39
CA GLN A 390 -0.46 -11.76 -13.97
C GLN A 390 -1.65 -12.25 -13.12
N THR A 391 -1.39 -12.49 -11.85
CA THR A 391 -2.42 -12.86 -10.89
C THR A 391 -2.37 -11.93 -9.69
N ARG A 392 -3.51 -11.79 -9.04
CA ARG A 392 -3.58 -11.08 -7.78
C ARG A 392 -3.44 -12.07 -6.62
N ASP A 393 -2.54 -11.77 -5.68
CA ASP A 393 -2.37 -12.56 -4.47
C ASP A 393 -3.65 -12.60 -3.62
N TRP A 394 -3.86 -13.73 -2.95
CA TRP A 394 -4.90 -13.88 -1.96
C TRP A 394 -4.46 -13.20 -0.65
N THR A 395 -5.20 -12.19 -0.22
CA THR A 395 -4.90 -11.50 1.03
C THR A 395 -5.30 -12.35 2.24
N ALA A 396 -4.64 -12.13 3.40
CA ALA A 396 -5.00 -12.80 4.65
C ALA A 396 -6.49 -12.59 5.00
N ALA A 397 -7.01 -11.39 4.80
CA ALA A 397 -8.41 -11.06 5.06
C ALA A 397 -9.40 -11.85 4.16
N GLU A 398 -9.03 -12.11 2.90
CA GLU A 398 -9.83 -12.93 1.97
C GLU A 398 -9.79 -14.41 2.35
N ILE A 399 -8.65 -14.90 2.80
CA ILE A 399 -8.49 -16.27 3.31
C ILE A 399 -9.34 -16.46 4.57
N GLU A 400 -9.29 -15.56 5.53
CA GLU A 400 -10.11 -15.59 6.75
C GLU A 400 -11.62 -15.54 6.43
N LEU A 401 -12.03 -14.65 5.51
CA LEU A 401 -13.41 -14.57 5.05
C LEU A 401 -13.85 -15.90 4.44
N SER A 402 -13.04 -16.50 3.57
CA SER A 402 -13.36 -17.76 2.91
C SER A 402 -13.50 -18.93 3.88
N GLN A 403 -12.65 -19.00 4.91
CA GLN A 403 -12.71 -20.00 5.97
C GLN A 403 -13.99 -19.85 6.83
N SER A 404 -14.33 -18.60 7.18
CA SER A 404 -15.55 -18.30 7.91
C SER A 404 -16.79 -18.71 7.10
N LEU A 405 -16.85 -18.35 5.82
CA LEU A 405 -17.92 -18.75 4.91
C LEU A 405 -17.97 -20.28 4.75
N GLY A 406 -16.83 -20.94 4.57
CA GLY A 406 -16.71 -22.40 4.50
C GLY A 406 -17.31 -23.10 5.72
N SER A 407 -17.12 -22.55 6.91
CA SER A 407 -17.72 -23.06 8.15
C SER A 407 -19.27 -22.99 8.13
N HIS A 408 -19.84 -21.90 7.59
CA HIS A 408 -21.28 -21.76 7.42
C HIS A 408 -21.84 -22.73 6.38
N PHE A 409 -21.14 -22.93 5.24
CA PHE A 409 -21.50 -23.95 4.26
C PHE A 409 -21.46 -25.35 4.85
N ALA A 410 -20.42 -25.70 5.58
CA ALA A 410 -20.28 -27.01 6.20
C ALA A 410 -21.44 -27.29 7.18
N LEU A 411 -21.76 -26.32 8.05
CA LEU A 411 -22.88 -26.44 9.00
C LEU A 411 -24.20 -26.64 8.27
N ALA A 412 -24.49 -25.84 7.26
CA ALA A 412 -25.74 -25.91 6.51
C ALA A 412 -25.87 -27.25 5.75
N ILE A 413 -24.81 -27.72 5.10
CA ILE A 413 -24.79 -29.01 4.39
C ILE A 413 -25.04 -30.14 5.38
N HIS A 414 -24.36 -30.14 6.54
CA HIS A 414 -24.56 -31.16 7.56
C HIS A 414 -26.00 -31.17 8.11
N GLN A 415 -26.60 -30.01 8.40
CA GLN A 415 -27.97 -29.89 8.84
C GLN A 415 -28.96 -30.42 7.80
N TYR A 416 -28.74 -30.09 6.52
CA TYR A 416 -29.62 -30.54 5.44
C TYR A 416 -29.55 -32.07 5.23
N GLU A 417 -28.41 -32.68 5.40
CA GLU A 417 -28.23 -34.13 5.34
C GLU A 417 -28.96 -34.85 6.50
N LEU A 418 -28.91 -34.29 7.70
CA LEU A 418 -29.66 -34.82 8.86
C LEU A 418 -31.16 -34.76 8.65
N TYR A 419 -31.66 -33.72 7.95
CA TYR A 419 -33.10 -33.54 7.69
C TYR A 419 -33.64 -34.52 6.62
N LYS A 420 -32.76 -35.03 5.76
CA LYS A 420 -33.12 -35.98 4.70
C LYS A 420 -33.05 -37.46 5.15
N ARG A 421 -32.47 -37.74 6.31
CA ARG A 421 -32.44 -39.06 6.94
C ARG A 421 -33.70 -39.28 7.76
#